data_60f303055176a3957d26074b52abceec
#
_entry.id   60f303055176a3957d26074b52abceec
#
_cell.length_a   1.000
_cell.length_b   1.000
_cell.length_c   1.000
_cell.angle_alpha   90.00
_cell.angle_beta   90.00
_cell.angle_gamma   90.00
#
_symmetry.space_group_name_H-M   'P 1'
#
loop_
_entity.id
_entity.type
_entity.pdbx_description
1 polymer ?
#
loop_
_entity_poly.entity_id
_entity_poly.type
_entity_poly.pdbx_seq_one_letter_code
_entity_poly.pdbx_strand_id
1 'polypeptide(L)'
;MIFNTRRTFHHRFLRLVLLAATAAMATDHVAAQAPTPLPAEVEALLARAKVPRGAVAAIVVDASPGGRVQATPLLSYQAANFVNPASVMKLVTTYAGLELLGPAYTWNTPVYIDGPIKDGVLQGNLIIQGKGDPKLVMERLWLLLRRVQALGIRSISGDILLDRSAFAASTQNPGDFDGEPYRPYNVAPDALLLNYKSVVMTFVPNPGSGQASIAFEPPLANVQMQASVPMATNPAGTPLGECGDWRALLKPEFADPFRIGFSGSYPVACGEKVWSIAYADPASYSERAVLGLWQEIGGKLGGRVREGRAPASLKPVFEAASPTLTEVIRDINKYSNNVMAQQLFMTLSMSPIATARLGAAATAPASLEASREVVRNWWRQRFGDADLPVLDNGSGLSRNERVTPRGLARMLQTAYVSGTMPELMGSLPIIGIDGTLKNSRSRVSQGWAHLKTGTLRDSTAMAGYVHSANGRRLVVVAIVNHLNAPAARPALEALVDWAVKEGGK
;
A
#
# COMPACT_ATOMS: atom_id res chain seq x y z
N MET A 1 -28.48 -18.49 82.34
CA MET A 1 -29.97 -18.51 82.51
C MET A 1 -30.56 -18.86 81.15
N ILE A 2 -30.83 -20.15 80.82
CA ILE A 2 -32.07 -20.86 81.11
C ILE A 2 -33.23 -20.11 80.42
N PHE A 3 -33.88 -20.65 79.39
CA PHE A 3 -34.74 -21.79 79.08
C PHE A 3 -35.14 -21.65 77.60
N ASN A 4 -35.03 -22.62 76.66
CA ASN A 4 -35.79 -23.89 76.46
C ASN A 4 -37.26 -23.72 76.31
N THR A 5 -37.82 -24.07 75.07
CA THR A 5 -38.85 -25.09 74.81
C THR A 5 -39.32 -24.95 73.35
N ARG A 6 -39.11 -25.92 72.52
CA ARG A 6 -39.88 -27.13 72.15
C ARG A 6 -41.20 -26.89 71.40
N ARG A 7 -41.23 -27.49 70.19
CA ARG A 7 -42.32 -28.27 69.49
C ARG A 7 -43.52 -27.52 68.92
N THR A 8 -43.83 -27.77 67.65
CA THR A 8 -44.54 -28.98 67.19
C THR A 8 -44.62 -29.07 65.67
N PHE A 9 -44.55 -30.32 65.20
CA PHE A 9 -44.86 -30.80 63.86
C PHE A 9 -46.28 -30.45 63.43
N HIS A 10 -46.46 -30.13 62.09
CA HIS A 10 -47.61 -30.65 61.38
C HIS A 10 -47.29 -30.75 59.87
N HIS A 11 -47.36 -31.97 59.37
CA HIS A 11 -47.39 -32.38 57.97
C HIS A 11 -48.63 -31.80 57.28
N ARG A 12 -48.44 -31.32 56.03
CA ARG A 12 -49.43 -31.46 54.96
C ARG A 12 -48.79 -31.41 53.59
N PHE A 13 -48.69 -32.55 52.94
CA PHE A 13 -48.95 -32.92 51.56
C PHE A 13 -48.73 -31.87 50.49
N LEU A 14 -47.64 -32.06 49.73
CA LEU A 14 -47.56 -32.49 48.34
C LEU A 14 -48.62 -31.94 47.39
N ARG A 15 -48.20 -31.05 46.50
CA ARG A 15 -48.60 -31.09 45.09
C ARG A 15 -47.44 -30.54 44.26
N LEU A 16 -46.70 -31.45 43.58
CA LEU A 16 -45.78 -31.17 42.49
C LEU A 16 -46.61 -30.62 41.33
N VAL A 17 -46.36 -29.35 40.95
CA VAL A 17 -46.71 -28.85 39.62
C VAL A 17 -45.41 -28.68 38.86
N LEU A 18 -45.13 -29.63 37.96
CA LEU A 18 -44.08 -29.50 36.93
C LEU A 18 -44.54 -28.41 35.95
N LEU A 19 -43.96 -27.20 36.07
CA LEU A 19 -43.97 -26.26 34.98
C LEU A 19 -42.75 -26.56 34.13
N ALA A 20 -42.94 -27.27 33.02
CA ALA A 20 -41.99 -27.36 31.92
C ALA A 20 -41.84 -25.97 31.28
N ALA A 21 -40.85 -25.20 31.68
CA ALA A 21 -40.41 -24.00 30.97
C ALA A 21 -39.67 -24.47 29.72
N THR A 22 -40.39 -24.60 28.59
CA THR A 22 -39.79 -24.67 27.27
C THR A 22 -39.12 -23.33 26.99
N ALA A 23 -37.80 -23.23 27.25
CA ALA A 23 -36.99 -22.16 26.72
C ALA A 23 -36.94 -22.34 25.20
N ALA A 24 -37.79 -21.61 24.50
CA ALA A 24 -37.64 -21.40 23.07
C ALA A 24 -36.36 -20.61 22.86
N MET A 25 -35.26 -21.32 22.54
CA MET A 25 -34.10 -20.68 21.92
C MET A 25 -34.57 -20.10 20.59
N ALA A 26 -34.88 -18.81 20.58
CA ALA A 26 -35.00 -18.05 19.35
C ALA A 26 -33.58 -18.04 18.71
N THR A 27 -33.35 -19.01 17.84
CA THR A 27 -32.26 -18.90 16.88
C THR A 27 -32.67 -17.76 15.94
N ASP A 28 -32.12 -16.60 16.14
CA ASP A 28 -32.13 -15.53 15.14
C ASP A 28 -31.49 -16.09 13.86
N HIS A 29 -32.28 -16.75 13.05
CA HIS A 29 -31.99 -16.97 11.65
C HIS A 29 -31.98 -15.58 11.02
N VAL A 30 -30.77 -14.95 10.91
CA VAL A 30 -30.59 -13.86 9.97
C VAL A 30 -30.98 -14.40 8.61
N ALA A 31 -32.24 -14.13 8.20
CA ALA A 31 -32.72 -14.49 6.89
C ALA A 31 -31.74 -13.89 5.87
N ALA A 32 -31.06 -14.73 5.11
CA ALA A 32 -30.22 -14.31 4.01
C ALA A 32 -31.11 -13.49 3.06
N GLN A 33 -30.90 -12.17 3.05
CA GLN A 33 -31.64 -11.31 2.13
C GLN A 33 -31.41 -11.81 0.71
N ALA A 34 -32.50 -11.94 -0.06
CA ALA A 34 -32.42 -12.30 -1.46
C ALA A 34 -31.47 -11.32 -2.18
N PRO A 35 -30.58 -11.80 -3.03
CA PRO A 35 -29.61 -10.95 -3.70
C PRO A 35 -30.34 -9.89 -4.54
N THR A 36 -30.05 -8.62 -4.28
CA THR A 36 -30.58 -7.52 -5.09
C THR A 36 -29.97 -7.64 -6.51
N PRO A 37 -30.76 -7.58 -7.58
CA PRO A 37 -30.23 -7.66 -8.94
C PRO A 37 -29.26 -6.50 -9.21
N LEU A 38 -28.26 -6.74 -10.05
CA LEU A 38 -27.38 -5.66 -10.50
C LEU A 38 -28.16 -4.65 -11.35
N PRO A 39 -27.82 -3.35 -11.33
CA PRO A 39 -28.43 -2.37 -12.23
C PRO A 39 -28.30 -2.79 -13.69
N ALA A 40 -29.33 -2.54 -14.51
CA ALA A 40 -29.38 -3.00 -15.90
C ALA A 40 -28.18 -2.48 -16.75
N GLU A 41 -27.75 -1.26 -16.51
CA GLU A 41 -26.56 -0.67 -17.18
C GLU A 41 -25.27 -1.43 -16.81
N VAL A 42 -25.11 -1.82 -15.53
CA VAL A 42 -23.97 -2.63 -15.07
C VAL A 42 -23.98 -3.98 -15.77
N GLU A 43 -25.13 -4.65 -15.84
CA GLU A 43 -25.29 -5.95 -16.52
C GLU A 43 -24.96 -5.88 -18.01
N ALA A 44 -25.41 -4.82 -18.71
CA ALA A 44 -25.13 -4.62 -20.12
C ALA A 44 -23.63 -4.43 -20.38
N LEU A 45 -22.92 -3.69 -19.49
CA LEU A 45 -21.49 -3.47 -19.60
C LEU A 45 -20.66 -4.73 -19.26
N LEU A 46 -21.10 -5.54 -18.28
CA LEU A 46 -20.50 -6.85 -18.01
C LEU A 46 -20.64 -7.80 -19.20
N ALA A 47 -21.81 -7.83 -19.82
CA ALA A 47 -22.04 -8.64 -21.03
C ALA A 47 -21.12 -8.21 -22.20
N ARG A 48 -20.95 -6.91 -22.42
CA ARG A 48 -20.00 -6.37 -23.41
C ARG A 48 -18.55 -6.77 -23.11
N ALA A 49 -18.17 -6.79 -21.83
CA ALA A 49 -16.86 -7.23 -21.36
C ALA A 49 -16.68 -8.76 -21.40
N LYS A 50 -17.74 -9.52 -21.75
CA LYS A 50 -17.77 -10.99 -21.70
C LYS A 50 -17.45 -11.51 -20.29
N VAL A 51 -17.98 -10.85 -19.26
CA VAL A 51 -17.83 -11.23 -17.85
C VAL A 51 -19.20 -11.75 -17.35
N PRO A 52 -19.27 -13.00 -16.89
CA PRO A 52 -20.49 -13.56 -16.35
C PRO A 52 -20.87 -12.92 -15.00
N ARG A 53 -22.17 -12.83 -14.71
CA ARG A 53 -22.68 -12.29 -13.43
C ARG A 53 -22.07 -12.97 -12.20
N GLY A 54 -21.80 -14.27 -12.27
CA GLY A 54 -21.18 -15.04 -11.18
C GLY A 54 -19.75 -14.60 -10.81
N ALA A 55 -19.09 -13.83 -11.67
CA ALA A 55 -17.75 -13.29 -11.42
C ALA A 55 -17.75 -11.96 -10.65
N VAL A 56 -18.94 -11.42 -10.33
CA VAL A 56 -19.11 -10.11 -9.66
C VAL A 56 -19.52 -10.31 -8.20
N ALA A 57 -18.92 -9.55 -7.31
CA ALA A 57 -19.35 -9.44 -5.91
C ALA A 57 -19.40 -7.95 -5.54
N ALA A 58 -20.54 -7.45 -5.06
CA ALA A 58 -20.72 -6.03 -4.82
C ALA A 58 -21.68 -5.74 -3.67
N ILE A 59 -21.47 -4.58 -3.03
CA ILE A 59 -22.39 -4.03 -2.02
C ILE A 59 -22.39 -2.50 -2.12
N VAL A 60 -23.59 -1.92 -1.96
CA VAL A 60 -23.79 -0.48 -1.78
C VAL A 60 -24.65 -0.27 -0.54
N VAL A 61 -24.16 0.50 0.43
CA VAL A 61 -24.81 0.68 1.73
C VAL A 61 -24.54 2.09 2.26
N ASP A 62 -25.40 2.61 3.15
CA ASP A 62 -25.13 3.89 3.81
C ASP A 62 -23.81 3.85 4.59
N ALA A 63 -23.04 4.93 4.48
CA ALA A 63 -21.77 5.06 5.21
C ALA A 63 -21.98 5.27 6.72
N SER A 64 -23.06 5.97 7.10
CA SER A 64 -23.45 6.19 8.51
C SER A 64 -24.90 5.76 8.72
N PRO A 65 -25.14 4.55 9.22
CA PRO A 65 -26.50 3.99 9.38
C PRO A 65 -27.30 4.55 10.56
N GLY A 66 -26.97 5.77 11.07
CA GLY A 66 -27.80 6.44 12.08
C GLY A 66 -27.94 5.67 13.41
N GLY A 67 -26.86 5.04 13.87
CA GLY A 67 -26.88 4.25 15.12
C GLY A 67 -27.42 2.84 14.99
N ARG A 68 -27.90 2.42 13.81
CA ARG A 68 -28.27 1.04 13.52
C ARG A 68 -27.08 0.30 12.92
N VAL A 69 -26.67 -0.78 13.57
CA VAL A 69 -25.48 -1.58 13.15
C VAL A 69 -25.64 -2.24 11.77
N GLN A 70 -26.86 -2.25 11.19
CA GLN A 70 -27.13 -2.80 9.87
C GLN A 70 -28.23 -1.96 9.18
N ALA A 71 -27.82 -0.99 8.37
CA ALA A 71 -28.74 -0.45 7.36
C ALA A 71 -28.94 -1.51 6.28
N THR A 72 -30.18 -1.66 5.79
CA THR A 72 -30.48 -2.51 4.62
C THR A 72 -29.67 -2.00 3.43
N PRO A 73 -28.81 -2.82 2.81
CA PRO A 73 -28.05 -2.41 1.64
C PRO A 73 -28.98 -1.96 0.50
N LEU A 74 -28.59 -0.89 -0.21
CA LEU A 74 -29.25 -0.51 -1.46
C LEU A 74 -29.00 -1.58 -2.54
N LEU A 75 -27.84 -2.21 -2.48
CA LEU A 75 -27.46 -3.33 -3.34
C LEU A 75 -26.60 -4.30 -2.52
N SER A 76 -26.94 -5.60 -2.60
CA SER A 76 -26.14 -6.70 -2.05
C SER A 76 -26.13 -7.85 -3.06
N TYR A 77 -25.02 -8.01 -3.76
CA TYR A 77 -24.84 -9.03 -4.78
C TYR A 77 -23.59 -9.86 -4.49
N GLN A 78 -23.79 -11.13 -4.12
CA GLN A 78 -22.71 -12.03 -3.72
C GLN A 78 -21.74 -11.42 -2.67
N ALA A 79 -22.25 -10.52 -1.82
CA ALA A 79 -21.44 -9.70 -0.92
C ALA A 79 -20.71 -10.49 0.18
N ALA A 80 -21.10 -11.74 0.42
CA ALA A 80 -20.46 -12.65 1.38
C ALA A 80 -19.36 -13.53 0.75
N ASN A 81 -19.21 -13.50 -0.57
CA ASN A 81 -18.21 -14.33 -1.26
C ASN A 81 -16.80 -13.76 -1.04
N PHE A 82 -15.86 -14.67 -0.77
CA PHE A 82 -14.44 -14.34 -0.69
C PHE A 82 -13.85 -14.20 -2.09
N VAL A 83 -13.42 -13.01 -2.44
CA VAL A 83 -12.90 -12.64 -3.76
C VAL A 83 -11.54 -11.96 -3.65
N ASN A 84 -10.72 -12.03 -4.70
CA ASN A 84 -9.45 -11.33 -4.74
C ASN A 84 -9.67 -9.83 -4.94
N PRO A 85 -9.32 -8.98 -3.97
CA PRO A 85 -9.57 -7.54 -4.04
C PRO A 85 -8.53 -6.78 -4.87
N ALA A 86 -7.46 -7.43 -5.31
CA ALA A 86 -6.29 -6.74 -5.84
C ALA A 86 -5.87 -5.60 -4.87
N SER A 87 -5.44 -4.47 -5.39
CA SER A 87 -4.97 -3.33 -4.58
C SER A 87 -6.03 -2.67 -3.68
N VAL A 88 -7.30 -3.11 -3.70
CA VAL A 88 -8.29 -2.68 -2.69
C VAL A 88 -7.93 -3.23 -1.30
N MET A 89 -7.13 -4.31 -1.20
CA MET A 89 -6.54 -4.79 0.06
C MET A 89 -5.80 -3.68 0.83
N LYS A 90 -5.24 -2.70 0.14
CA LYS A 90 -4.55 -1.56 0.78
C LYS A 90 -5.45 -0.76 1.73
N LEU A 91 -6.77 -0.80 1.55
CA LEU A 91 -7.71 -0.20 2.51
C LEU A 91 -7.64 -0.86 3.87
N VAL A 92 -7.51 -2.19 3.91
CA VAL A 92 -7.32 -2.93 5.17
C VAL A 92 -6.01 -2.53 5.83
N THR A 93 -4.90 -2.53 5.08
CA THR A 93 -3.57 -2.17 5.59
C THR A 93 -3.50 -0.73 6.08
N THR A 94 -4.04 0.23 5.31
CA THR A 94 -3.96 1.65 5.66
C THR A 94 -4.88 2.02 6.81
N TYR A 95 -6.07 1.41 6.90
CA TYR A 95 -6.96 1.66 8.02
C TYR A 95 -6.47 0.99 9.30
N ALA A 96 -5.94 -0.25 9.23
CA ALA A 96 -5.25 -0.86 10.36
C ALA A 96 -4.07 0.01 10.84
N GLY A 97 -3.30 0.58 9.93
CA GLY A 97 -2.23 1.52 10.24
C GLY A 97 -2.74 2.76 11.00
N LEU A 98 -3.80 3.39 10.52
CA LEU A 98 -4.40 4.56 11.19
C LEU A 98 -4.91 4.23 12.59
N GLU A 99 -5.58 3.09 12.78
CA GLU A 99 -6.08 2.69 14.11
C GLU A 99 -4.97 2.24 15.07
N LEU A 100 -3.96 1.52 14.59
CA LEU A 100 -2.94 0.93 15.43
C LEU A 100 -1.77 1.88 15.73
N LEU A 101 -1.36 2.71 14.77
CA LEU A 101 -0.24 3.64 14.92
C LEU A 101 -0.71 5.07 15.23
N GLY A 102 -1.83 5.47 14.66
CA GLY A 102 -2.33 6.84 14.70
C GLY A 102 -1.85 7.69 13.53
N PRO A 103 -2.59 8.75 13.13
CA PRO A 103 -2.33 9.53 11.91
C PRO A 103 -1.00 10.30 11.95
N ALA A 104 -0.53 10.68 13.12
CA ALA A 104 0.71 11.45 13.33
C ALA A 104 1.97 10.57 13.46
N TYR A 105 1.83 9.23 13.34
CA TYR A 105 2.97 8.34 13.41
C TYR A 105 4.02 8.68 12.35
N THR A 106 5.31 8.66 12.74
CA THR A 106 6.46 8.84 11.86
C THR A 106 7.46 7.71 12.06
N TRP A 107 8.15 7.34 11.00
CA TRP A 107 9.32 6.46 11.08
C TRP A 107 10.57 7.31 11.31
N ASN A 108 11.46 6.84 12.17
CA ASN A 108 12.74 7.47 12.39
C ASN A 108 13.84 6.61 11.80
N THR A 109 14.78 7.24 11.09
CA THR A 109 16.02 6.63 10.60
C THR A 109 17.17 7.13 11.44
N PRO A 110 17.62 6.37 12.47
CA PRO A 110 18.74 6.75 13.31
C PRO A 110 20.06 6.72 12.54
N VAL A 111 20.92 7.70 12.83
CA VAL A 111 22.28 7.79 12.29
C VAL A 111 23.27 7.82 13.46
N TYR A 112 24.31 6.99 13.37
CA TYR A 112 25.33 6.85 14.39
C TYR A 112 26.71 7.09 13.81
N ILE A 113 27.67 7.45 14.68
CA ILE A 113 29.11 7.46 14.40
C ILE A 113 29.81 6.67 15.52
N ASP A 114 30.83 5.90 15.19
CA ASP A 114 31.57 5.07 16.15
C ASP A 114 33.01 5.54 16.37
N GLY A 115 33.30 6.78 16.01
CA GLY A 115 34.62 7.39 16.20
C GLY A 115 34.55 8.92 16.32
N PRO A 116 35.66 9.57 16.70
CA PRO A 116 35.74 11.02 16.81
C PRO A 116 35.80 11.70 15.43
N ILE A 117 35.33 12.95 15.37
CA ILE A 117 35.49 13.81 14.22
C ILE A 117 36.73 14.70 14.46
N LYS A 118 37.70 14.64 13.57
CA LYS A 118 38.91 15.45 13.62
C LYS A 118 39.26 16.04 12.24
N ASP A 119 39.41 17.32 12.15
CA ASP A 119 39.74 18.05 10.91
C ASP A 119 38.86 17.71 9.71
N GLY A 120 37.52 17.54 9.97
CA GLY A 120 36.55 17.19 8.95
C GLY A 120 36.50 15.70 8.59
N VAL A 121 37.30 14.86 9.28
CA VAL A 121 37.36 13.41 9.08
C VAL A 121 36.71 12.68 10.24
N LEU A 122 35.70 11.86 9.98
CA LEU A 122 35.22 10.87 10.94
C LEU A 122 36.25 9.72 10.99
N GLN A 123 36.91 9.56 12.14
CA GLN A 123 37.88 8.48 12.40
C GLN A 123 37.13 7.22 12.90
N GLY A 124 36.30 6.64 12.04
CA GLY A 124 35.44 5.53 12.34
C GLY A 124 34.39 5.35 11.25
N ASN A 125 33.31 4.68 11.58
CA ASN A 125 32.22 4.36 10.68
C ASN A 125 31.02 5.30 10.86
N LEU A 126 30.33 5.56 9.76
CA LEU A 126 28.96 6.10 9.75
C LEU A 126 27.99 4.93 9.68
N ILE A 127 26.95 4.92 10.52
CA ILE A 127 25.96 3.84 10.53
C ILE A 127 24.57 4.46 10.30
N ILE A 128 23.84 3.94 9.32
CA ILE A 128 22.47 4.35 9.00
C ILE A 128 21.55 3.15 9.29
N GLN A 129 20.66 3.30 10.26
CA GLN A 129 19.75 2.22 10.67
C GLN A 129 18.37 2.40 10.06
N GLY A 130 17.96 1.45 9.24
CA GLY A 130 16.60 1.37 8.70
C GLY A 130 15.60 0.83 9.72
N LYS A 131 14.45 1.49 9.83
CA LYS A 131 13.31 1.06 10.64
C LYS A 131 12.01 1.02 9.82
N GLY A 132 12.13 0.77 8.52
CA GLY A 132 10.98 0.59 7.64
C GLY A 132 10.35 1.88 7.13
N ASP A 133 11.06 3.03 7.14
CA ASP A 133 10.56 4.27 6.52
C ASP A 133 10.15 3.99 5.06
N PRO A 134 8.84 4.12 4.71
CA PRO A 134 8.36 3.84 3.36
C PRO A 134 8.68 4.96 2.37
N LYS A 135 9.29 6.07 2.83
CA LYS A 135 9.46 7.27 2.02
C LYS A 135 10.86 7.89 2.17
N LEU A 136 11.89 7.07 2.42
CA LEU A 136 13.28 7.53 2.36
C LEU A 136 13.74 7.57 0.89
N VAL A 137 13.11 8.46 0.13
CA VAL A 137 13.40 8.73 -1.28
C VAL A 137 14.67 9.59 -1.43
N MET A 138 15.12 9.80 -2.68
CA MET A 138 16.38 10.48 -2.97
C MET A 138 16.54 11.82 -2.23
N GLU A 139 15.53 12.70 -2.28
CA GLU A 139 15.59 14.03 -1.66
C GLU A 139 15.78 13.93 -0.13
N ARG A 140 15.17 12.93 0.50
CA ARG A 140 15.29 12.72 1.94
C ARG A 140 16.63 12.08 2.32
N LEU A 141 17.14 11.16 1.51
CA LEU A 141 18.48 10.61 1.67
C LEU A 141 19.52 11.71 1.49
N TRP A 142 19.34 12.60 0.51
CA TRP A 142 20.19 13.78 0.31
C TRP A 142 20.20 14.67 1.55
N LEU A 143 19.03 15.01 2.10
CA LEU A 143 18.92 15.78 3.35
C LEU A 143 19.59 15.08 4.53
N LEU A 144 19.44 13.76 4.66
CA LEU A 144 20.10 12.96 5.71
C LEU A 144 21.63 13.08 5.60
N LEU A 145 22.17 12.87 4.40
CA LEU A 145 23.63 12.97 4.16
C LEU A 145 24.15 14.41 4.30
N ARG A 146 23.36 15.42 3.92
CA ARG A 146 23.69 16.84 4.20
C ARG A 146 23.72 17.12 5.70
N ARG A 147 22.87 16.48 6.49
CA ARG A 147 22.89 16.58 7.95
C ARG A 147 24.12 15.92 8.55
N VAL A 148 24.62 14.81 7.96
CA VAL A 148 25.93 14.23 8.30
C VAL A 148 27.05 15.23 8.05
N GLN A 149 27.05 15.93 6.90
CA GLN A 149 28.04 16.98 6.60
C GLN A 149 27.93 18.16 7.57
N ALA A 150 26.74 18.50 8.05
CA ALA A 150 26.54 19.57 9.03
C ALA A 150 27.14 19.26 10.42
N LEU A 151 27.42 17.99 10.74
CA LEU A 151 28.23 17.59 11.90
C LEU A 151 29.70 17.90 11.74
N GLY A 152 30.14 18.47 10.60
CA GLY A 152 31.53 18.72 10.26
C GLY A 152 32.21 17.59 9.50
N ILE A 153 31.52 16.52 9.13
CA ILE A 153 32.09 15.36 8.43
C ILE A 153 32.18 15.64 6.93
N ARG A 154 33.36 15.65 6.38
CA ARG A 154 33.68 15.77 4.94
C ARG A 154 34.22 14.47 4.38
N SER A 155 34.86 13.68 5.25
CA SER A 155 35.47 12.40 4.91
C SER A 155 35.18 11.39 6.02
N ILE A 156 35.00 10.14 5.65
CA ILE A 156 34.82 9.00 6.56
C ILE A 156 36.02 8.08 6.33
N SER A 157 36.83 7.79 7.37
CA SER A 157 38.01 6.93 7.23
C SER A 157 37.64 5.44 7.22
N GLY A 158 36.58 5.06 7.92
CA GLY A 158 36.03 3.72 7.96
C GLY A 158 34.94 3.48 6.88
N ASP A 159 33.97 2.69 7.22
CA ASP A 159 32.85 2.28 6.35
C ASP A 159 31.61 3.14 6.57
N ILE A 160 30.69 3.09 5.60
CA ILE A 160 29.28 3.42 5.83
C ILE A 160 28.53 2.10 5.99
N LEU A 161 27.98 1.86 7.20
CA LEU A 161 27.28 0.64 7.54
C LEU A 161 25.77 0.86 7.39
N LEU A 162 25.10 -0.04 6.67
CA LEU A 162 23.68 -0.03 6.44
C LEU A 162 23.01 -1.12 7.30
N ASP A 163 22.34 -0.72 8.37
CA ASP A 163 21.66 -1.65 9.27
C ASP A 163 20.22 -1.87 8.76
N ARG A 164 19.97 -3.08 8.27
CA ARG A 164 18.67 -3.54 7.75
C ARG A 164 18.00 -4.56 8.66
N SER A 165 18.50 -4.74 9.87
CA SER A 165 18.12 -5.84 10.77
C SER A 165 16.71 -5.72 11.35
N ALA A 166 16.01 -4.60 11.18
CA ALA A 166 14.65 -4.42 11.68
C ALA A 166 13.60 -5.27 10.94
N PHE A 167 13.87 -5.69 9.70
CA PHE A 167 13.03 -6.62 8.95
C PHE A 167 13.77 -7.94 8.72
N ALA A 168 13.05 -9.05 8.72
CA ALA A 168 13.56 -10.31 8.23
C ALA A 168 13.93 -10.18 6.75
N ALA A 169 15.04 -10.81 6.36
CA ALA A 169 15.47 -10.80 4.97
C ALA A 169 14.37 -11.36 4.06
N SER A 170 14.03 -10.64 3.00
CA SER A 170 13.07 -11.11 2.01
C SER A 170 13.73 -12.15 1.11
N THR A 171 13.05 -13.27 0.91
CA THR A 171 13.39 -14.29 -0.09
C THR A 171 12.64 -14.11 -1.41
N GLN A 172 11.81 -13.06 -1.52
CA GLN A 172 11.01 -12.78 -2.70
C GLN A 172 11.89 -12.35 -3.86
N ASN A 173 11.76 -13.04 -5.00
CA ASN A 173 12.34 -12.61 -6.27
C ASN A 173 11.38 -11.60 -6.95
N PRO A 174 11.86 -10.45 -7.44
CA PRO A 174 11.00 -9.46 -8.10
C PRO A 174 10.20 -9.99 -9.30
N GLY A 175 10.67 -11.06 -9.97
CA GLY A 175 9.98 -11.69 -11.09
C GLY A 175 8.87 -12.67 -10.70
N ASP A 176 8.75 -13.10 -9.44
CA ASP A 176 7.90 -14.23 -9.04
C ASP A 176 6.39 -13.99 -9.28
N PHE A 177 5.94 -12.75 -9.22
CA PHE A 177 4.51 -12.45 -9.32
C PHE A 177 3.98 -12.46 -10.76
N ASP A 178 4.69 -11.84 -11.71
CA ASP A 178 4.21 -11.59 -13.07
C ASP A 178 5.28 -11.72 -14.16
N GLY A 179 6.50 -12.12 -13.82
CA GLY A 179 7.63 -12.22 -14.73
C GLY A 179 8.30 -10.90 -15.10
N GLU A 180 7.95 -9.79 -14.41
CA GLU A 180 8.41 -8.44 -14.71
C GLU A 180 9.37 -7.90 -13.62
N PRO A 181 10.62 -8.37 -13.52
CA PRO A 181 11.54 -8.05 -12.41
C PRO A 181 11.91 -6.57 -12.34
N TYR A 182 11.84 -5.85 -13.46
CA TYR A 182 12.19 -4.42 -13.54
C TYR A 182 11.04 -3.46 -13.23
N ARG A 183 9.87 -3.99 -12.86
CA ARG A 183 8.74 -3.15 -12.44
C ARG A 183 8.92 -2.70 -10.98
N PRO A 184 8.93 -1.39 -10.70
CA PRO A 184 9.11 -0.88 -9.34
C PRO A 184 8.09 -1.42 -8.32
N TYR A 185 6.88 -1.80 -8.76
CA TYR A 185 5.85 -2.34 -7.89
C TYR A 185 6.13 -3.77 -7.38
N ASN A 186 7.12 -4.48 -7.96
CA ASN A 186 7.55 -5.80 -7.54
C ASN A 186 8.71 -5.79 -6.52
N VAL A 187 9.23 -4.61 -6.18
CA VAL A 187 10.30 -4.48 -5.18
C VAL A 187 9.81 -4.97 -3.82
N ALA A 188 10.61 -5.83 -3.19
CA ALA A 188 10.33 -6.34 -1.85
C ALA A 188 10.52 -5.26 -0.78
N PRO A 189 9.79 -5.33 0.36
CA PRO A 189 9.99 -4.46 1.49
C PRO A 189 11.39 -4.61 2.10
N ASP A 190 11.92 -3.54 2.69
CA ASP A 190 13.25 -3.49 3.24
C ASP A 190 13.29 -2.55 4.46
N ALA A 191 13.96 -2.92 5.55
CA ALA A 191 14.08 -2.06 6.71
C ALA A 191 14.73 -0.71 6.38
N LEU A 192 15.70 -0.69 5.45
CA LEU A 192 16.31 0.52 4.89
C LEU A 192 15.98 0.63 3.39
N LEU A 193 14.70 0.85 3.10
CA LEU A 193 14.22 1.04 1.75
C LEU A 193 14.64 2.41 1.23
N LEU A 194 15.64 2.45 0.35
CA LEU A 194 16.06 3.68 -0.31
C LEU A 194 15.42 3.79 -1.69
N ASN A 195 14.78 4.93 -1.95
CA ASN A 195 14.21 5.31 -3.25
C ASN A 195 13.49 4.16 -3.99
N TYR A 196 12.75 3.31 -3.23
CA TYR A 196 12.05 2.12 -3.74
C TYR A 196 12.96 1.14 -4.51
N LYS A 197 14.27 1.14 -4.26
CA LYS A 197 15.29 0.41 -5.03
C LYS A 197 15.15 0.61 -6.54
N SER A 198 14.77 1.83 -6.94
CA SER A 198 14.45 2.16 -8.32
C SER A 198 15.34 3.27 -8.85
N VAL A 199 15.56 3.22 -10.17
CA VAL A 199 16.23 4.28 -10.93
C VAL A 199 15.17 4.97 -11.77
N VAL A 200 15.12 6.29 -11.67
CA VAL A 200 14.28 7.16 -12.49
C VAL A 200 15.11 7.71 -13.63
N MET A 201 14.65 7.56 -14.83
CA MET A 201 15.29 8.06 -16.05
C MET A 201 14.42 9.12 -16.68
N THR A 202 14.97 10.33 -16.89
CA THR A 202 14.27 11.42 -17.59
C THR A 202 14.91 11.60 -18.96
N PHE A 203 14.12 11.38 -20.00
CA PHE A 203 14.53 11.52 -21.41
C PHE A 203 14.11 12.88 -21.93
N VAL A 204 15.07 13.67 -22.44
CA VAL A 204 14.81 14.99 -22.98
C VAL A 204 15.39 15.07 -24.40
N PRO A 205 14.54 15.11 -25.47
CA PRO A 205 15.03 15.19 -26.84
C PRO A 205 15.63 16.55 -27.14
N ASN A 206 16.78 16.57 -27.83
CA ASN A 206 17.44 17.75 -28.34
C ASN A 206 17.57 17.65 -29.88
N PRO A 207 16.64 18.25 -30.65
CA PRO A 207 16.69 18.20 -32.11
C PRO A 207 17.98 18.78 -32.72
N GLY A 208 18.59 19.77 -32.07
CA GLY A 208 19.80 20.41 -32.54
C GLY A 208 21.03 19.52 -32.53
N SER A 209 21.09 18.55 -31.60
CA SER A 209 22.18 17.57 -31.50
C SER A 209 21.85 16.21 -32.13
N GLY A 210 20.61 15.96 -32.54
CA GLY A 210 20.16 14.63 -33.00
C GLY A 210 20.10 13.57 -31.90
N GLN A 211 20.14 13.96 -30.63
CA GLN A 211 20.21 13.08 -29.46
C GLN A 211 19.09 13.40 -28.46
N ALA A 212 18.67 12.41 -27.69
CA ALA A 212 17.93 12.61 -26.47
C ALA A 212 18.87 12.38 -25.28
N SER A 213 18.99 13.37 -24.39
CA SER A 213 19.74 13.23 -23.14
C SER A 213 18.95 12.41 -22.13
N ILE A 214 19.66 11.70 -21.23
CA ILE A 214 19.06 10.88 -20.18
C ILE A 214 19.68 11.31 -18.86
N ALA A 215 18.85 11.83 -17.95
CA ALA A 215 19.21 12.04 -16.55
C ALA A 215 18.80 10.82 -15.72
N PHE A 216 19.63 10.45 -14.75
CA PHE A 216 19.39 9.30 -13.87
C PHE A 216 19.35 9.74 -12.40
N GLU A 217 18.37 9.24 -11.66
CA GLU A 217 18.17 9.50 -10.24
C GLU A 217 17.82 8.22 -9.48
N PRO A 218 18.53 7.91 -8.36
CA PRO A 218 19.75 8.54 -7.84
C PRO A 218 20.99 8.18 -8.64
N PRO A 219 22.13 8.88 -8.44
CA PRO A 219 23.40 8.42 -8.93
C PRO A 219 23.78 7.09 -8.25
N LEU A 220 24.13 6.08 -9.03
CA LEU A 220 24.58 4.78 -8.52
C LEU A 220 26.08 4.63 -8.71
N ALA A 221 26.85 4.53 -7.63
CA ALA A 221 28.29 4.35 -7.70
C ALA A 221 28.64 3.03 -8.42
N ASN A 222 29.66 3.07 -9.27
CA ASN A 222 30.17 1.94 -10.05
C ASN A 222 29.11 1.33 -11.01
N VAL A 223 28.16 2.14 -11.49
CA VAL A 223 27.21 1.77 -12.55
C VAL A 223 27.42 2.70 -13.73
N GLN A 224 27.68 2.13 -14.90
CA GLN A 224 27.74 2.89 -16.14
C GLN A 224 26.31 3.20 -16.61
N MET A 225 25.95 4.48 -16.63
CA MET A 225 24.64 4.95 -17.11
C MET A 225 24.82 5.72 -18.41
N GLN A 226 24.08 5.31 -19.45
CA GLN A 226 24.15 5.92 -20.77
C GLN A 226 23.50 7.28 -20.77
N ALA A 227 24.27 8.34 -20.95
CA ALA A 227 23.80 9.73 -20.83
C ALA A 227 22.96 10.24 -22.02
N SER A 228 22.96 9.54 -23.16
CA SER A 228 22.16 9.91 -24.32
C SER A 228 21.88 8.74 -25.26
N VAL A 229 20.84 8.86 -26.07
CA VAL A 229 20.49 7.95 -27.17
C VAL A 229 20.22 8.74 -28.45
N PRO A 230 20.46 8.18 -29.66
CA PRO A 230 20.12 8.84 -30.89
C PRO A 230 18.61 9.05 -31.01
N MET A 231 18.20 10.11 -31.71
CA MET A 231 16.80 10.32 -32.03
C MET A 231 16.35 9.35 -33.12
N ALA A 232 15.11 8.85 -32.96
CA ALA A 232 14.49 7.93 -33.91
C ALA A 232 14.12 8.66 -35.21
N THR A 233 14.53 8.08 -36.35
CA THR A 233 14.21 8.55 -37.71
C THR A 233 13.53 7.46 -38.51
N ASN A 234 12.77 7.86 -39.51
CA ASN A 234 12.30 6.95 -40.56
C ASN A 234 13.44 6.58 -41.56
N PRO A 235 13.23 5.63 -42.46
CA PRO A 235 14.26 5.24 -43.44
C PRO A 235 14.79 6.38 -44.33
N ALA A 236 14.05 7.50 -44.47
CA ALA A 236 14.48 8.69 -45.20
C ALA A 236 15.30 9.66 -44.32
N GLY A 237 15.63 9.31 -43.07
CA GLY A 237 16.39 10.14 -42.14
C GLY A 237 15.58 11.26 -41.47
N THR A 238 14.27 11.30 -41.66
CA THR A 238 13.40 12.30 -41.04
C THR A 238 12.99 11.85 -39.65
N PRO A 239 12.95 12.73 -38.62
CA PRO A 239 12.49 12.40 -37.30
C PRO A 239 11.08 11.78 -37.30
N LEU A 240 10.84 10.75 -36.46
CA LEU A 240 9.51 10.15 -36.31
C LEU A 240 8.51 11.19 -35.75
N GLY A 241 7.39 11.38 -36.47
CA GLY A 241 6.33 12.33 -36.13
C GLY A 241 5.39 11.84 -35.02
N GLU A 242 5.47 10.58 -34.61
CA GLU A 242 4.63 9.97 -33.59
C GLU A 242 5.48 9.38 -32.45
N CYS A 243 4.96 9.47 -31.22
CA CYS A 243 5.64 8.92 -30.04
C CYS A 243 5.60 7.37 -30.00
N GLY A 244 4.47 6.77 -30.31
CA GLY A 244 4.27 5.32 -30.36
C GLY A 244 4.71 4.61 -29.05
N ASP A 245 5.18 3.36 -29.18
CA ASP A 245 5.80 2.62 -28.08
C ASP A 245 7.30 2.97 -28.00
N TRP A 246 7.58 4.15 -27.47
CA TRP A 246 8.94 4.67 -27.31
C TRP A 246 9.84 3.79 -26.44
N ARG A 247 9.26 3.03 -25.46
CA ARG A 247 10.04 2.13 -24.61
C ARG A 247 10.55 0.94 -25.37
N ALA A 248 9.73 0.36 -26.23
CA ALA A 248 10.15 -0.72 -27.12
C ALA A 248 11.20 -0.23 -28.13
N LEU A 249 11.06 0.98 -28.67
CA LEU A 249 12.02 1.61 -29.59
C LEU A 249 13.39 1.84 -28.96
N LEU A 250 13.47 2.12 -27.68
CA LEU A 250 14.72 2.29 -26.93
C LEU A 250 15.54 1.00 -26.82
N LYS A 251 14.91 -0.18 -26.92
CA LYS A 251 15.56 -1.50 -26.75
C LYS A 251 16.42 -1.53 -25.47
N PRO A 252 15.79 -1.53 -24.27
CA PRO A 252 16.50 -1.40 -23.00
C PRO A 252 17.40 -2.60 -22.72
N GLU A 253 18.57 -2.32 -22.11
CA GLU A 253 19.55 -3.29 -21.64
C GLU A 253 19.71 -3.10 -20.12
N PHE A 254 18.91 -3.82 -19.33
CA PHE A 254 18.83 -3.64 -17.86
C PHE A 254 19.32 -4.86 -17.06
N ALA A 255 19.69 -5.96 -17.72
CA ALA A 255 20.07 -7.19 -17.03
C ALA A 255 21.43 -7.12 -16.34
N ASP A 256 22.33 -6.27 -16.82
CA ASP A 256 23.65 -6.07 -16.23
C ASP A 256 23.57 -5.08 -15.05
N PRO A 257 23.89 -5.50 -13.80
CA PRO A 257 23.87 -4.61 -12.66
C PRO A 257 24.97 -3.53 -12.68
N PHE A 258 25.90 -3.60 -13.59
CA PHE A 258 26.96 -2.59 -13.74
C PHE A 258 26.70 -1.61 -14.90
N ARG A 259 25.61 -1.81 -15.65
CA ARG A 259 25.27 -0.99 -16.81
C ARG A 259 23.78 -0.82 -16.99
N ILE A 260 23.36 0.42 -17.19
CA ILE A 260 22.01 0.76 -17.66
C ILE A 260 22.17 1.43 -19.02
N GLY A 261 21.66 0.78 -20.07
CA GLY A 261 21.86 1.23 -21.45
C GLY A 261 20.67 0.95 -22.36
N PHE A 262 20.82 1.40 -23.59
CA PHE A 262 19.83 1.29 -24.64
C PHE A 262 20.54 1.13 -25.98
N SER A 263 20.12 0.12 -26.77
CA SER A 263 20.64 -0.09 -28.13
C SER A 263 19.77 0.51 -29.23
N GLY A 264 18.67 1.15 -28.84
CA GLY A 264 17.71 1.77 -29.76
C GLY A 264 17.77 3.29 -29.81
N SER A 265 16.63 3.91 -30.13
CA SER A 265 16.51 5.35 -30.36
C SER A 265 15.23 5.94 -29.76
N TYR A 266 15.19 7.26 -29.56
CA TYR A 266 14.10 7.97 -28.89
C TYR A 266 13.32 8.86 -29.88
N PRO A 267 11.97 8.74 -29.98
CA PRO A 267 11.18 9.59 -30.86
C PRO A 267 11.08 11.04 -30.32
N VAL A 268 11.42 12.03 -31.17
CA VAL A 268 11.33 13.46 -30.79
C VAL A 268 9.90 13.87 -30.43
N ALA A 269 8.89 13.28 -31.09
CA ALA A 269 7.48 13.57 -30.85
C ALA A 269 6.99 13.18 -29.43
N CYS A 270 7.76 12.40 -28.67
CA CYS A 270 7.45 12.09 -27.29
C CYS A 270 7.60 13.26 -26.33
N GLY A 271 8.41 14.28 -26.70
CA GLY A 271 8.80 15.32 -25.75
C GLY A 271 9.56 14.73 -24.56
N GLU A 272 9.52 15.38 -23.40
CA GLU A 272 10.07 14.83 -22.17
C GLU A 272 9.25 13.64 -21.67
N LYS A 273 9.94 12.57 -21.29
CA LYS A 273 9.34 11.38 -20.67
C LYS A 273 10.17 10.89 -19.50
N VAL A 274 9.45 10.37 -18.50
CA VAL A 274 10.05 9.75 -17.34
C VAL A 274 9.78 8.23 -17.35
N TRP A 275 10.82 7.45 -17.05
CA TRP A 275 10.71 6.00 -16.91
C TRP A 275 11.43 5.55 -15.63
N SER A 276 10.67 4.97 -14.70
CA SER A 276 11.22 4.38 -13.49
C SER A 276 11.32 2.87 -13.66
N ILE A 277 12.47 2.29 -13.29
CA ILE A 277 12.72 0.85 -13.26
C ILE A 277 13.19 0.41 -11.87
N ALA A 278 12.85 -0.80 -11.45
CA ALA A 278 13.54 -1.46 -10.36
C ALA A 278 14.95 -1.83 -10.80
N TYR A 279 15.94 -1.63 -9.92
CA TYR A 279 17.34 -1.94 -10.25
C TYR A 279 17.56 -3.46 -10.32
N ALA A 280 18.38 -3.90 -11.27
CA ALA A 280 18.60 -5.31 -11.57
C ALA A 280 19.16 -6.14 -10.40
N ASP A 281 19.95 -5.51 -9.52
CA ASP A 281 20.51 -6.12 -8.31
C ASP A 281 19.99 -5.39 -7.06
N PRO A 282 18.80 -5.74 -6.54
CA PRO A 282 18.22 -5.09 -5.37
C PRO A 282 19.08 -5.20 -4.09
N ALA A 283 19.99 -6.17 -4.03
CA ALA A 283 20.86 -6.38 -2.87
C ALA A 283 21.91 -5.26 -2.77
N SER A 284 22.60 -4.91 -3.86
CA SER A 284 23.63 -3.87 -3.88
C SER A 284 23.08 -2.45 -4.07
N TYR A 285 21.80 -2.29 -4.37
CA TYR A 285 21.22 -0.97 -4.68
C TYR A 285 21.52 0.09 -3.62
N SER A 286 21.25 -0.23 -2.34
CA SER A 286 21.39 0.74 -1.24
C SER A 286 22.83 1.19 -1.06
N GLU A 287 23.78 0.27 -1.22
CA GLU A 287 25.22 0.57 -1.14
C GLU A 287 25.64 1.54 -2.24
N ARG A 288 25.22 1.26 -3.48
CA ARG A 288 25.52 2.08 -4.65
C ARG A 288 24.89 3.47 -4.59
N ALA A 289 23.63 3.56 -4.15
CA ALA A 289 22.89 4.82 -4.03
C ALA A 289 23.48 5.71 -2.94
N VAL A 290 23.82 5.15 -1.77
CA VAL A 290 24.43 5.92 -0.68
C VAL A 290 25.81 6.41 -1.07
N LEU A 291 26.63 5.55 -1.68
CA LEU A 291 27.99 5.95 -2.12
C LEU A 291 27.91 7.00 -3.23
N GLY A 292 27.07 6.78 -4.24
CA GLY A 292 26.91 7.73 -5.37
C GLY A 292 26.49 9.11 -4.89
N LEU A 293 25.48 9.17 -4.03
CA LEU A 293 24.98 10.44 -3.51
C LEU A 293 25.96 11.10 -2.53
N TRP A 294 26.69 10.31 -1.70
CA TRP A 294 27.74 10.84 -0.83
C TRP A 294 28.86 11.50 -1.63
N GLN A 295 29.28 10.85 -2.73
CA GLN A 295 30.30 11.39 -3.64
C GLN A 295 29.80 12.64 -4.39
N GLU A 296 28.56 12.63 -4.88
CA GLU A 296 27.95 13.76 -5.60
C GLU A 296 27.92 15.03 -4.75
N ILE A 297 27.64 14.91 -3.44
CA ILE A 297 27.65 16.05 -2.51
C ILE A 297 29.07 16.40 -2.01
N GLY A 298 30.12 15.81 -2.59
CA GLY A 298 31.52 16.10 -2.29
C GLY A 298 32.09 15.34 -1.09
N GLY A 299 31.39 14.31 -0.58
CA GLY A 299 31.89 13.47 0.50
C GLY A 299 32.96 12.48 0.03
N LYS A 300 33.93 12.18 0.91
CA LYS A 300 35.01 11.19 0.67
C LYS A 300 34.77 9.96 1.60
N LEU A 301 35.12 8.77 1.11
CA LEU A 301 35.03 7.52 1.86
C LEU A 301 36.33 6.74 1.72
N GLY A 302 36.98 6.40 2.85
CA GLY A 302 38.22 5.60 2.87
C GLY A 302 37.94 4.09 2.83
N GLY A 303 36.82 3.65 3.42
CA GLY A 303 36.33 2.27 3.39
C GLY A 303 35.35 2.04 2.26
N ARG A 304 34.28 1.30 2.57
CA ARG A 304 33.17 0.96 1.63
C ARG A 304 31.81 1.13 2.27
N VAL A 305 30.78 1.22 1.44
CA VAL A 305 29.39 1.07 1.92
C VAL A 305 29.07 -0.42 1.93
N ARG A 306 28.54 -0.93 3.04
CA ARG A 306 28.20 -2.35 3.21
C ARG A 306 27.14 -2.57 4.27
N GLU A 307 26.55 -3.75 4.30
CA GLU A 307 25.69 -4.15 5.41
C GLU A 307 26.46 -4.20 6.73
N GLY A 308 25.76 -3.84 7.82
CA GLY A 308 26.28 -3.90 9.18
C GLY A 308 25.18 -3.67 10.19
N ARG A 309 25.49 -3.73 11.49
CA ARG A 309 24.54 -3.47 12.55
C ARG A 309 24.98 -2.31 13.40
N ALA A 310 24.02 -1.49 13.82
CA ALA A 310 24.26 -0.46 14.83
C ALA A 310 24.51 -1.14 16.19
N PRO A 311 25.67 -0.87 16.85
CA PRO A 311 25.92 -1.39 18.18
C PRO A 311 24.87 -0.88 19.19
N ALA A 312 24.34 -1.76 20.02
CA ALA A 312 23.30 -1.41 21.00
C ALA A 312 23.80 -0.37 22.06
N SER A 313 25.11 -0.23 22.24
CA SER A 313 25.72 0.74 23.16
C SER A 313 25.78 2.15 22.59
N LEU A 314 25.68 2.33 21.27
CA LEU A 314 25.74 3.65 20.66
C LEU A 314 24.41 4.37 20.75
N LYS A 315 24.48 5.68 20.97
CA LYS A 315 23.31 6.56 20.81
C LYS A 315 23.37 7.22 19.43
N PRO A 316 22.20 7.40 18.76
CA PRO A 316 22.20 8.12 17.50
C PRO A 316 22.66 9.56 17.69
N VAL A 317 23.49 10.06 16.76
CA VAL A 317 23.85 11.49 16.72
C VAL A 317 22.70 12.35 16.23
N PHE A 318 21.81 11.77 15.46
CA PHE A 318 20.49 12.31 15.11
C PHE A 318 19.58 11.20 14.58
N GLU A 319 18.29 11.53 14.48
CA GLU A 319 17.29 10.73 13.78
C GLU A 319 16.68 11.57 12.65
N ALA A 320 16.47 10.96 11.47
CA ALA A 320 15.75 11.57 10.36
C ALA A 320 14.32 11.04 10.36
N ALA A 321 13.36 11.92 10.67
CA ALA A 321 11.94 11.55 10.71
C ALA A 321 11.34 11.51 9.29
N SER A 322 10.45 10.56 9.02
CA SER A 322 9.64 10.49 7.79
C SER A 322 8.53 11.55 7.76
N PRO A 323 7.80 11.71 6.64
CA PRO A 323 6.46 12.25 6.66
C PRO A 323 5.55 11.44 7.59
N THR A 324 4.43 12.05 8.00
CA THR A 324 3.43 11.40 8.85
C THR A 324 2.75 10.22 8.14
N LEU A 325 2.16 9.31 8.93
CA LEU A 325 1.36 8.20 8.37
C LEU A 325 0.25 8.71 7.45
N THR A 326 -0.39 9.84 7.79
CA THR A 326 -1.42 10.48 6.95
C THR A 326 -0.89 10.78 5.54
N GLU A 327 0.30 11.36 5.42
CA GLU A 327 0.93 11.65 4.13
C GLU A 327 1.35 10.38 3.40
N VAL A 328 1.84 9.39 4.13
CA VAL A 328 2.25 8.09 3.59
C VAL A 328 1.05 7.31 3.02
N ILE A 329 -0.06 7.22 3.75
CA ILE A 329 -1.26 6.50 3.25
C ILE A 329 -1.89 7.20 2.06
N ARG A 330 -1.75 8.54 1.96
CA ARG A 330 -2.19 9.26 0.77
C ARG A 330 -1.45 8.77 -0.46
N ASP A 331 -0.14 8.64 -0.40
CA ASP A 331 0.63 8.12 -1.53
C ASP A 331 0.35 6.64 -1.80
N ILE A 332 0.18 5.83 -0.75
CA ILE A 332 -0.22 4.41 -0.88
C ILE A 332 -1.54 4.29 -1.65
N ASN A 333 -2.55 5.06 -1.29
CA ASN A 333 -3.90 4.91 -1.84
C ASN A 333 -4.08 5.65 -3.17
N LYS A 334 -3.60 6.90 -3.30
CA LYS A 334 -3.70 7.71 -4.54
C LYS A 334 -2.99 7.04 -5.73
N TYR A 335 -1.78 6.54 -5.50
CA TYR A 335 -0.94 5.97 -6.55
C TYR A 335 -0.89 4.44 -6.53
N SER A 336 -1.61 3.83 -5.58
CA SER A 336 -1.64 2.36 -5.41
C SER A 336 -0.25 1.75 -5.20
N ASN A 337 0.62 2.42 -4.44
CA ASN A 337 2.00 2.01 -4.24
C ASN A 337 2.09 0.73 -3.40
N ASN A 338 2.56 -0.37 -4.02
CA ASN A 338 2.65 -1.69 -3.37
C ASN A 338 3.75 -1.71 -2.32
N VAL A 339 4.93 -1.15 -2.66
CA VAL A 339 6.11 -1.20 -1.79
C VAL A 339 5.86 -0.45 -0.50
N MET A 340 5.28 0.75 -0.57
CA MET A 340 4.91 1.53 0.62
C MET A 340 3.84 0.81 1.46
N ALA A 341 2.88 0.13 0.82
CA ALA A 341 1.86 -0.65 1.53
C ALA A 341 2.48 -1.82 2.29
N GLN A 342 3.44 -2.53 1.69
CA GLN A 342 4.18 -3.62 2.33
C GLN A 342 5.06 -3.09 3.47
N GLN A 343 5.72 -1.93 3.32
CA GLN A 343 6.48 -1.26 4.38
C GLN A 343 5.60 -0.96 5.60
N LEU A 344 4.42 -0.37 5.37
CA LEU A 344 3.45 -0.13 6.44
C LEU A 344 3.00 -1.45 7.09
N PHE A 345 2.69 -2.47 6.27
CA PHE A 345 2.28 -3.78 6.76
C PHE A 345 3.34 -4.42 7.68
N MET A 346 4.62 -4.38 7.27
CA MET A 346 5.74 -4.86 8.08
C MET A 346 5.89 -4.05 9.37
N THR A 347 5.72 -2.75 9.32
CA THR A 347 5.81 -1.85 10.48
C THR A 347 4.84 -2.24 11.59
N LEU A 348 3.65 -2.75 11.26
CA LEU A 348 2.62 -3.10 12.25
C LEU A 348 3.11 -4.18 13.24
N SER A 349 3.90 -5.15 12.80
CA SER A 349 4.38 -6.22 13.68
C SER A 349 5.56 -5.80 14.56
N MET A 350 6.38 -4.87 14.12
CA MET A 350 7.54 -4.42 14.90
C MET A 350 7.25 -3.21 15.80
N SER A 351 6.11 -2.55 15.62
CA SER A 351 5.77 -1.36 16.38
C SER A 351 5.25 -1.72 17.79
N PRO A 352 5.94 -1.30 18.86
CA PRO A 352 5.42 -1.49 20.22
C PRO A 352 4.07 -0.81 20.44
N ILE A 353 3.82 0.32 19.74
CA ILE A 353 2.55 1.03 19.84
C ILE A 353 1.41 0.18 19.23
N ALA A 354 1.63 -0.36 18.03
CA ALA A 354 0.63 -1.17 17.33
C ALA A 354 0.33 -2.46 18.11
N THR A 355 1.35 -3.19 18.53
CA THR A 355 1.18 -4.48 19.22
C THR A 355 0.63 -4.34 20.64
N ALA A 356 1.02 -3.28 21.37
CA ALA A 356 0.48 -3.01 22.71
C ALA A 356 -1.04 -2.77 22.69
N ARG A 357 -1.57 -2.11 21.65
CA ARG A 357 -3.03 -1.92 21.46
C ARG A 357 -3.79 -3.24 21.30
N LEU A 358 -3.10 -4.30 20.92
CA LEU A 358 -3.67 -5.64 20.74
C LEU A 358 -3.33 -6.57 21.91
N GLY A 359 -2.65 -6.08 22.95
CA GLY A 359 -2.17 -6.88 24.07
C GLY A 359 -1.05 -7.86 23.69
N ALA A 360 -0.30 -7.55 22.63
CA ALA A 360 0.79 -8.40 22.13
C ALA A 360 2.15 -7.72 22.27
N ALA A 361 3.23 -8.51 22.15
CA ALA A 361 4.59 -8.00 22.09
C ALA A 361 4.97 -7.68 20.63
N ALA A 362 5.80 -6.66 20.44
CA ALA A 362 6.40 -6.39 19.15
C ALA A 362 7.39 -7.51 18.76
N THR A 363 7.42 -7.84 17.47
CA THR A 363 8.34 -8.83 16.92
C THR A 363 9.49 -8.13 16.19
N ALA A 364 10.73 -8.55 16.48
CA ALA A 364 11.92 -8.09 15.78
C ALA A 364 12.82 -9.30 15.48
N PRO A 365 13.22 -9.49 14.22
CA PRO A 365 12.86 -8.70 13.04
C PRO A 365 11.38 -8.84 12.62
N ALA A 366 10.80 -7.79 12.05
CA ALA A 366 9.46 -7.86 11.48
C ALA A 366 9.42 -8.87 10.32
N SER A 367 8.30 -9.59 10.21
CA SER A 367 8.07 -10.55 9.11
C SER A 367 6.66 -10.42 8.55
N LEU A 368 6.44 -10.90 7.32
CA LEU A 368 5.09 -10.95 6.75
C LEU A 368 4.14 -11.77 7.59
N GLU A 369 4.60 -12.90 8.16
CA GLU A 369 3.74 -13.75 9.00
C GLU A 369 3.32 -13.05 10.29
N ALA A 370 4.26 -12.42 11.00
CA ALA A 370 3.94 -11.63 12.19
C ALA A 370 2.97 -10.48 11.86
N SER A 371 3.15 -9.84 10.71
CA SER A 371 2.28 -8.74 10.27
C SER A 371 0.87 -9.22 9.91
N ARG A 372 0.74 -10.40 9.27
CA ARG A 372 -0.57 -11.05 9.05
C ARG A 372 -1.29 -11.29 10.36
N GLU A 373 -0.60 -11.80 11.37
CA GLU A 373 -1.21 -12.09 12.66
C GLU A 373 -1.66 -10.81 13.38
N VAL A 374 -0.86 -9.74 13.34
CA VAL A 374 -1.25 -8.43 13.90
C VAL A 374 -2.54 -7.92 13.23
N VAL A 375 -2.62 -7.95 11.90
CA VAL A 375 -3.81 -7.45 11.18
C VAL A 375 -5.02 -8.38 11.38
N ARG A 376 -4.84 -9.71 11.47
CA ARG A 376 -5.90 -10.66 11.81
C ARG A 376 -6.47 -10.38 13.20
N ASN A 377 -5.60 -10.18 14.20
CA ASN A 377 -6.01 -9.90 15.58
C ASN A 377 -6.73 -8.56 15.69
N TRP A 378 -6.23 -7.52 15.02
CA TRP A 378 -6.93 -6.25 14.90
C TRP A 378 -8.32 -6.42 14.29
N TRP A 379 -8.43 -7.17 13.18
CA TRP A 379 -9.71 -7.41 12.52
C TRP A 379 -10.68 -8.16 13.43
N ARG A 380 -10.23 -9.25 14.10
CA ARG A 380 -11.07 -10.02 15.03
C ARG A 380 -11.59 -9.19 16.17
N GLN A 381 -10.74 -8.39 16.79
CA GLN A 381 -11.15 -7.51 17.90
C GLN A 381 -12.16 -6.44 17.44
N ARG A 382 -12.03 -5.97 16.21
CA ARG A 382 -12.82 -4.86 15.69
C ARG A 382 -14.11 -5.31 15.00
N PHE A 383 -14.07 -6.43 14.28
CA PHE A 383 -15.13 -6.89 13.38
C PHE A 383 -15.57 -8.35 13.62
N GLY A 384 -14.88 -9.11 14.45
CA GLY A 384 -15.11 -10.55 14.63
C GLY A 384 -14.57 -11.39 13.47
N ASP A 385 -14.92 -12.69 13.45
CA ASP A 385 -14.33 -13.68 12.54
C ASP A 385 -15.09 -13.84 11.20
N ALA A 386 -16.37 -13.38 11.13
CA ALA A 386 -17.26 -13.72 10.04
C ALA A 386 -16.76 -13.33 8.62
N ASP A 387 -16.02 -12.25 8.49
CA ASP A 387 -15.50 -11.73 7.23
C ASP A 387 -13.97 -11.48 7.34
N LEU A 388 -13.29 -12.31 8.12
CA LEU A 388 -11.84 -12.18 8.34
C LEU A 388 -11.09 -12.27 7.01
N PRO A 389 -10.33 -11.24 6.62
CA PRO A 389 -9.62 -11.27 5.35
C PRO A 389 -8.51 -12.32 5.33
N VAL A 390 -8.30 -12.94 4.18
CA VAL A 390 -7.10 -13.75 3.91
C VAL A 390 -6.01 -12.79 3.48
N LEU A 391 -4.96 -12.69 4.29
CA LEU A 391 -3.86 -11.74 4.11
C LEU A 391 -2.61 -12.46 3.59
N ASP A 392 -1.87 -11.80 2.71
CA ASP A 392 -0.57 -12.24 2.24
C ASP A 392 0.49 -11.16 2.54
N ASN A 393 0.57 -10.11 1.73
CA ASN A 393 1.56 -9.04 1.88
C ASN A 393 0.94 -7.65 2.17
N GLY A 394 -0.37 -7.58 2.30
CA GLY A 394 -1.13 -6.36 2.62
C GLY A 394 -1.19 -5.31 1.50
N SER A 395 -0.62 -5.60 0.32
CA SER A 395 -0.64 -4.67 -0.80
C SER A 395 -1.67 -4.99 -1.89
N GLY A 396 -2.21 -6.20 -1.90
CA GLY A 396 -3.06 -6.69 -2.97
C GLY A 396 -2.31 -7.18 -4.21
N LEU A 397 -0.98 -7.13 -4.22
CA LEU A 397 -0.16 -7.76 -5.24
C LEU A 397 0.05 -9.23 -4.84
N SER A 398 -1.04 -9.98 -4.87
CA SER A 398 -1.09 -11.38 -4.43
C SER A 398 -2.20 -12.14 -5.14
N ARG A 399 -1.95 -13.42 -5.43
CA ARG A 399 -2.97 -14.36 -5.91
C ARG A 399 -3.80 -14.96 -4.79
N ASN A 400 -3.34 -14.83 -3.53
CA ASN A 400 -3.88 -15.53 -2.36
C ASN A 400 -4.81 -14.65 -1.50
N GLU A 401 -4.65 -13.32 -1.54
CA GLU A 401 -5.47 -12.41 -0.73
C GLU A 401 -6.95 -12.49 -1.09
N ARG A 402 -7.82 -12.52 -0.06
CA ARG A 402 -9.28 -12.57 -0.22
C ARG A 402 -9.95 -11.65 0.79
N VAL A 403 -11.05 -11.06 0.35
CA VAL A 403 -11.97 -10.28 1.19
C VAL A 403 -13.41 -10.59 0.78
N THR A 404 -14.36 -10.30 1.66
CA THR A 404 -15.77 -10.20 1.27
C THR A 404 -16.14 -8.73 1.07
N PRO A 405 -16.95 -8.38 0.05
CA PRO A 405 -17.48 -7.03 -0.08
C PRO A 405 -18.20 -6.54 1.17
N ARG A 406 -18.94 -7.43 1.85
CA ARG A 406 -19.62 -7.13 3.12
C ARG A 406 -18.64 -6.74 4.22
N GLY A 407 -17.55 -7.49 4.40
CA GLY A 407 -16.53 -7.19 5.39
C GLY A 407 -15.83 -5.85 5.14
N LEU A 408 -15.45 -5.59 3.87
CA LEU A 408 -14.89 -4.30 3.48
C LEU A 408 -15.87 -3.14 3.69
N ALA A 409 -17.14 -3.31 3.35
CA ALA A 409 -18.16 -2.28 3.56
C ALA A 409 -18.31 -1.96 5.05
N ARG A 410 -18.37 -2.99 5.90
CA ARG A 410 -18.44 -2.83 7.37
C ARG A 410 -17.22 -2.10 7.92
N MET A 411 -16.02 -2.43 7.43
CA MET A 411 -14.79 -1.72 7.79
C MET A 411 -14.85 -0.24 7.38
N LEU A 412 -15.29 0.05 6.14
CA LEU A 412 -15.43 1.43 5.64
C LEU A 412 -16.50 2.22 6.40
N GLN A 413 -17.63 1.60 6.77
CA GLN A 413 -18.64 2.23 7.64
C GLN A 413 -18.05 2.58 9.00
N THR A 414 -17.28 1.68 9.60
CA THR A 414 -16.60 1.93 10.88
C THR A 414 -15.58 3.07 10.76
N ALA A 415 -14.81 3.08 9.68
CA ALA A 415 -13.86 4.15 9.39
C ALA A 415 -14.56 5.51 9.19
N TYR A 416 -15.73 5.51 8.55
CA TYR A 416 -16.50 6.74 8.29
C TYR A 416 -16.94 7.47 9.56
N VAL A 417 -17.28 6.74 10.61
CA VAL A 417 -17.71 7.31 11.90
C VAL A 417 -16.55 7.45 12.91
N SER A 418 -15.32 7.11 12.51
CA SER A 418 -14.13 7.23 13.35
C SER A 418 -13.50 8.62 13.28
N GLY A 419 -12.68 8.95 14.29
CA GLY A 419 -11.92 10.20 14.30
C GLY A 419 -10.84 10.30 13.21
N THR A 420 -10.51 9.19 12.53
CA THR A 420 -9.53 9.14 11.42
C THR A 420 -10.18 9.10 10.03
N MET A 421 -11.49 9.35 9.96
CA MET A 421 -12.22 9.39 8.69
C MET A 421 -11.64 10.38 7.69
N PRO A 422 -11.28 11.63 8.08
CA PRO A 422 -10.75 12.61 7.13
C PRO A 422 -9.46 12.14 6.45
N GLU A 423 -8.55 11.54 7.24
CA GLU A 423 -7.26 11.03 6.74
C GLU A 423 -7.46 9.88 5.76
N LEU A 424 -8.33 8.91 6.11
CA LEU A 424 -8.60 7.78 5.22
C LEU A 424 -9.28 8.26 3.93
N MET A 425 -10.37 9.03 4.04
CA MET A 425 -11.12 9.52 2.88
C MET A 425 -10.25 10.41 1.98
N GLY A 426 -9.49 11.36 2.56
CA GLY A 426 -8.58 12.25 1.84
C GLY A 426 -7.44 11.52 1.14
N SER A 427 -7.10 10.30 1.60
CA SER A 427 -6.08 9.47 0.95
C SER A 427 -6.57 8.79 -0.32
N LEU A 428 -7.89 8.68 -0.56
CA LEU A 428 -8.43 7.94 -1.70
C LEU A 428 -8.41 8.76 -3.00
N PRO A 429 -8.19 8.13 -4.16
CA PRO A 429 -8.39 8.75 -5.46
C PRO A 429 -9.79 9.33 -5.62
N ILE A 430 -9.88 10.53 -6.20
CA ILE A 430 -11.15 11.17 -6.54
C ILE A 430 -11.44 10.89 -8.02
N ILE A 431 -12.60 10.30 -8.29
CA ILE A 431 -12.96 9.88 -9.65
C ILE A 431 -12.98 11.09 -10.60
N GLY A 432 -12.30 10.96 -11.75
CA GLY A 432 -12.16 12.00 -12.77
C GLY A 432 -11.28 13.20 -12.39
N ILE A 433 -10.60 13.16 -11.21
CA ILE A 433 -9.80 14.29 -10.70
C ILE A 433 -8.34 13.89 -10.50
N ASP A 434 -8.07 12.85 -9.69
CA ASP A 434 -6.69 12.52 -9.31
C ASP A 434 -6.41 11.02 -9.16
N GLY A 435 -5.16 10.70 -8.84
CA GLY A 435 -4.68 9.36 -8.57
C GLY A 435 -4.97 8.37 -9.70
N THR A 436 -5.25 7.12 -9.35
CA THR A 436 -5.54 6.03 -10.30
C THR A 436 -6.90 6.19 -11.02
N LEU A 437 -7.72 7.16 -10.61
CA LEU A 437 -9.03 7.47 -11.19
C LEU A 437 -9.05 8.76 -12.00
N LYS A 438 -7.90 9.45 -12.17
CA LYS A 438 -7.80 10.72 -12.91
C LYS A 438 -8.39 10.63 -14.33
N ASN A 439 -8.20 9.50 -15.01
CA ASN A 439 -8.64 9.29 -16.39
C ASN A 439 -10.00 8.56 -16.50
N SER A 440 -10.79 8.51 -15.42
CA SER A 440 -12.16 7.99 -15.50
C SER A 440 -12.99 8.84 -16.46
N ARG A 441 -13.80 8.16 -17.28
CA ARG A 441 -14.67 8.82 -18.28
C ARG A 441 -16.06 9.11 -17.75
N SER A 442 -16.39 8.66 -16.52
CA SER A 442 -17.68 8.99 -15.92
C SER A 442 -17.78 10.50 -15.66
N ARG A 443 -18.85 11.10 -16.16
CA ARG A 443 -19.20 12.50 -15.87
C ARG A 443 -20.18 12.64 -14.71
N VAL A 444 -20.92 11.59 -14.40
CA VAL A 444 -21.94 11.57 -13.32
C VAL A 444 -21.27 11.60 -11.96
N SER A 445 -20.30 10.71 -11.75
CA SER A 445 -19.61 10.58 -10.47
C SER A 445 -18.34 11.42 -10.36
N GLN A 446 -17.97 12.19 -11.40
CA GLN A 446 -16.76 13.02 -11.37
C GLN A 446 -16.75 13.98 -10.17
N GLY A 447 -15.73 13.85 -9.31
CA GLY A 447 -15.59 14.63 -8.09
C GLY A 447 -16.47 14.16 -6.92
N TRP A 448 -17.41 13.22 -7.12
CA TRP A 448 -18.38 12.77 -6.13
C TRP A 448 -18.02 11.45 -5.44
N ALA A 449 -16.95 10.79 -5.86
CA ALA A 449 -16.54 9.52 -5.29
C ALA A 449 -15.05 9.49 -4.96
N HIS A 450 -14.74 8.99 -3.77
CA HIS A 450 -13.41 8.76 -3.22
C HIS A 450 -13.19 7.26 -3.13
N LEU A 451 -12.48 6.67 -4.08
CA LEU A 451 -12.41 5.22 -4.26
C LEU A 451 -10.98 4.71 -4.44
N LYS A 452 -10.65 3.65 -3.73
CA LYS A 452 -9.45 2.85 -4.03
C LYS A 452 -9.75 1.89 -5.16
N THR A 453 -8.86 1.83 -6.15
CA THR A 453 -8.91 0.86 -7.26
C THR A 453 -8.02 -0.35 -7.00
N GLY A 454 -8.40 -1.48 -7.58
CA GLY A 454 -7.60 -2.69 -7.67
C GLY A 454 -7.59 -3.23 -9.09
N THR A 455 -6.42 -3.65 -9.57
CA THR A 455 -6.30 -4.29 -10.89
C THR A 455 -5.18 -5.33 -10.85
N LEU A 456 -5.51 -6.55 -11.22
CA LEU A 456 -4.62 -7.64 -11.60
C LEU A 456 -5.05 -8.15 -12.97
N ARG A 457 -4.32 -9.13 -13.51
CA ARG A 457 -4.68 -9.76 -14.79
C ARG A 457 -6.11 -10.29 -14.81
N ASP A 458 -6.58 -10.82 -13.66
CA ASP A 458 -7.84 -11.52 -13.46
C ASP A 458 -8.72 -10.89 -12.38
N SER A 459 -8.42 -9.66 -11.97
CA SER A 459 -9.21 -8.94 -10.98
C SER A 459 -9.31 -7.45 -11.31
N THR A 460 -10.51 -6.91 -11.17
CA THR A 460 -10.79 -5.46 -11.19
C THR A 460 -11.69 -5.13 -10.02
N ALA A 461 -11.34 -4.08 -9.26
CA ALA A 461 -12.05 -3.72 -8.04
C ALA A 461 -12.10 -2.21 -7.82
N MET A 462 -13.15 -1.74 -7.15
CA MET A 462 -13.30 -0.40 -6.60
C MET A 462 -13.96 -0.47 -5.24
N ALA A 463 -13.46 0.29 -4.26
CA ALA A 463 -14.10 0.40 -2.95
C ALA A 463 -13.81 1.76 -2.30
N GLY A 464 -14.79 2.30 -1.58
CA GLY A 464 -14.68 3.56 -0.86
C GLY A 464 -16.01 4.26 -0.68
N TYR A 465 -15.99 5.59 -0.78
CA TYR A 465 -17.14 6.44 -0.45
C TYR A 465 -17.67 7.17 -1.67
N VAL A 466 -19.00 7.27 -1.74
CA VAL A 466 -19.73 7.99 -2.78
C VAL A 466 -20.65 9.00 -2.13
N HIS A 467 -20.63 10.22 -2.64
CA HIS A 467 -21.56 11.28 -2.28
C HIS A 467 -22.71 11.28 -3.27
N SER A 468 -23.91 10.93 -2.83
CA SER A 468 -25.06 10.91 -3.71
C SER A 468 -25.66 12.30 -3.91
N ALA A 469 -26.42 12.45 -4.99
CA ALA A 469 -27.02 13.72 -5.39
C ALA A 469 -27.97 14.33 -4.35
N ASN A 470 -28.59 13.50 -3.48
CA ASN A 470 -29.46 13.94 -2.40
C ASN A 470 -28.74 14.18 -1.06
N GLY A 471 -27.41 14.16 -1.05
CA GLY A 471 -26.63 14.41 0.17
C GLY A 471 -26.33 13.19 1.02
N ARG A 472 -26.82 11.97 0.68
CA ARG A 472 -26.43 10.72 1.37
C ARG A 472 -24.95 10.42 1.14
N ARG A 473 -24.37 9.73 2.09
CA ARG A 473 -22.99 9.20 2.00
C ARG A 473 -23.08 7.69 1.94
N LEU A 474 -22.53 7.11 0.87
CA LEU A 474 -22.60 5.67 0.62
C LEU A 474 -21.21 5.06 0.65
N VAL A 475 -21.14 3.82 1.11
CA VAL A 475 -20.00 2.92 0.89
C VAL A 475 -20.33 2.08 -0.34
N VAL A 476 -19.41 2.03 -1.28
CA VAL A 476 -19.46 1.16 -2.46
C VAL A 476 -18.28 0.22 -2.43
N VAL A 477 -18.54 -1.08 -2.59
CA VAL A 477 -17.51 -2.10 -2.83
C VAL A 477 -17.96 -2.93 -4.02
N ALA A 478 -17.14 -3.01 -5.06
CA ALA A 478 -17.40 -3.82 -6.25
C ALA A 478 -16.12 -4.50 -6.72
N ILE A 479 -16.18 -5.81 -6.90
CA ILE A 479 -15.04 -6.66 -7.26
C ILE A 479 -15.48 -7.64 -8.35
N VAL A 480 -14.66 -7.74 -9.39
CA VAL A 480 -14.82 -8.71 -10.48
C VAL A 480 -13.59 -9.59 -10.52
N ASN A 481 -13.78 -10.90 -10.43
CA ASN A 481 -12.71 -11.89 -10.59
C ASN A 481 -13.00 -12.77 -11.84
N HIS A 482 -12.30 -12.47 -12.94
CA HIS A 482 -12.45 -13.15 -14.22
C HIS A 482 -11.28 -12.82 -15.13
N LEU A 483 -10.95 -13.68 -16.10
CA LEU A 483 -9.87 -13.39 -17.06
C LEU A 483 -10.08 -12.08 -17.84
N ASN A 484 -11.32 -11.69 -18.07
CA ASN A 484 -11.69 -10.43 -18.72
C ASN A 484 -11.96 -9.29 -17.71
N ALA A 485 -11.60 -9.44 -16.43
CA ALA A 485 -11.91 -8.43 -15.40
C ALA A 485 -11.43 -7.00 -15.76
N PRO A 486 -10.26 -6.77 -16.38
CA PRO A 486 -9.86 -5.42 -16.78
C PRO A 486 -10.85 -4.74 -17.72
N ALA A 487 -11.53 -5.48 -18.60
CA ALA A 487 -12.55 -4.96 -19.51
C ALA A 487 -13.88 -4.59 -18.78
N ALA A 488 -14.09 -5.09 -17.57
CA ALA A 488 -15.27 -4.79 -16.76
C ALA A 488 -15.18 -3.45 -15.98
N ARG A 489 -14.06 -2.73 -16.07
CA ARG A 489 -13.92 -1.43 -15.37
C ARG A 489 -15.07 -0.46 -15.66
N PRO A 490 -15.58 -0.30 -16.89
CA PRO A 490 -16.75 0.54 -17.16
C PRO A 490 -18.02 0.11 -16.39
N ALA A 491 -18.21 -1.19 -16.14
CA ALA A 491 -19.33 -1.68 -15.35
C ALA A 491 -19.22 -1.27 -13.87
N LEU A 492 -18.00 -1.25 -13.31
CA LEU A 492 -17.77 -0.77 -11.95
C LEU A 492 -18.01 0.76 -11.86
N GLU A 493 -17.56 1.51 -12.86
CA GLU A 493 -17.81 2.97 -12.93
C GLU A 493 -19.33 3.25 -13.07
N ALA A 494 -20.06 2.47 -13.86
CA ALA A 494 -21.53 2.56 -13.94
C ALA A 494 -22.24 2.26 -12.62
N LEU A 495 -21.72 1.31 -11.81
CA LEU A 495 -22.24 1.08 -10.46
C LEU A 495 -22.02 2.29 -9.54
N VAL A 496 -20.87 2.96 -9.65
CA VAL A 496 -20.60 4.22 -8.92
C VAL A 496 -21.57 5.31 -9.36
N ASP A 497 -21.80 5.46 -10.66
CA ASP A 497 -22.76 6.42 -11.22
C ASP A 497 -24.20 6.14 -10.76
N TRP A 498 -24.58 4.86 -10.71
CA TRP A 498 -25.85 4.43 -10.14
C TRP A 498 -25.96 4.82 -8.66
N ALA A 499 -24.92 4.60 -7.86
CA ALA A 499 -24.91 4.98 -6.45
C ALA A 499 -25.02 6.51 -6.24
N VAL A 500 -24.46 7.33 -7.14
CA VAL A 500 -24.64 8.79 -7.11
C VAL A 500 -26.10 9.17 -7.37
N LYS A 501 -26.76 8.51 -8.33
CA LYS A 501 -28.16 8.80 -8.74
C LYS A 501 -29.17 8.23 -7.76
N GLU A 502 -29.07 6.94 -7.46
CA GLU A 502 -30.09 6.18 -6.70
C GLU A 502 -29.97 6.37 -5.19
N GLY A 503 -28.84 6.78 -4.69
CA GLY A 503 -28.73 7.28 -3.32
C GLY A 503 -29.67 8.45 -3.05
N GLY A 504 -30.31 8.96 -4.10
CA GLY A 504 -31.25 10.07 -4.11
C GLY A 504 -32.75 9.69 -4.03
N LYS A 505 -33.10 8.42 -4.07
CA LYS A 505 -34.49 7.96 -3.97
C LYS A 505 -34.89 7.51 -2.59
#